data_31070d9d24bce330bc371ba4c65fbd99
#
_entry.id   31070d9d24bce330bc371ba4c65fbd99
#
_cell.length_a   1.000
_cell.length_b   1.000
_cell.length_c   1.000
_cell.angle_alpha   90.00
_cell.angle_beta   90.00
_cell.angle_gamma   90.00
#
_symmetry.space_group_name_H-M   'P 1'
#
loop_
_entity.id
_entity.type
_entity.pdbx_description
1 polymer ?
#
loop_
_entity_poly.entity_id
_entity_poly.type
_entity_poly.pdbx_seq_one_letter_code
_entity_poly.pdbx_strand_id
1 'polypeptide(L)'
;VLLLMGLLPGTTIGTHVLRRVDILGDVRLSPEAVSEPDTLLPPPPKVKPAFVDTCRSGMTCIEDYSDSALRGMTPFYRALDELAANPRLVRIAYFGDSFIEADILTADLRAMLQERYGGCGVGFVTITSMTSGYRPTVRHSFNGWQSHSIMDSVFFDRSKQGISGHYFIPNPGAYVELRGQKNYASRLDTCEHASIFF
;
A
#
# COMPACT_ATOMS: atom_id res chain seq x y z
N VAL A 1 6.65 34.01 3.80
CA VAL A 1 6.94 33.84 5.24
C VAL A 1 7.88 32.65 5.44
N LEU A 2 7.64 31.47 4.88
CA LEU A 2 8.49 30.26 5.03
C LEU A 2 9.91 30.43 4.47
N LEU A 3 10.10 31.14 3.36
CA LEU A 3 11.41 31.42 2.78
C LEU A 3 12.25 32.37 3.66
N LEU A 4 11.61 33.29 4.39
CA LEU A 4 12.28 34.20 5.33
C LEU A 4 12.77 33.47 6.60
N MET A 5 12.10 32.39 7.02
CA MET A 5 12.54 31.62 8.18
C MET A 5 13.84 30.84 7.94
N GLY A 6 14.16 30.49 6.67
CA GLY A 6 15.44 29.88 6.31
C GLY A 6 16.66 30.80 6.37
N LEU A 7 16.43 32.11 6.43
CA LEU A 7 17.49 33.14 6.48
C LEU A 7 17.85 33.57 7.91
N LEU A 8 17.05 33.18 8.90
CA LEU A 8 17.34 33.54 10.29
C LEU A 8 18.51 32.70 10.82
N PRO A 9 19.54 33.35 11.42
CA PRO A 9 20.57 32.62 12.13
C PRO A 9 19.91 31.86 13.29
N GLY A 10 20.46 30.70 13.65
CA GLY A 10 19.92 29.87 14.73
C GLY A 10 19.63 30.70 15.98
N THR A 11 18.36 30.95 16.24
CA THR A 11 17.87 31.72 17.37
C THR A 11 17.57 30.80 18.53
N THR A 12 18.03 31.15 19.71
CA THR A 12 17.69 30.45 20.95
C THR A 12 16.48 31.14 21.59
N ILE A 13 15.45 30.36 21.90
CA ILE A 13 14.30 30.82 22.69
C ILE A 13 14.30 30.01 23.98
N GLY A 14 14.71 30.65 25.08
CA GLY A 14 14.88 29.99 26.37
C GLY A 14 16.04 28.96 26.33
N THR A 15 15.75 27.72 26.70
CA THR A 15 16.71 26.58 26.68
C THR A 15 16.71 25.79 25.35
N HIS A 16 15.88 26.18 24.39
CA HIS A 16 15.74 25.49 23.10
C HIS A 16 16.43 26.22 21.96
N VAL A 17 17.30 25.52 21.26
CA VAL A 17 17.97 25.99 20.03
C VAL A 17 17.10 25.62 18.85
N LEU A 18 16.58 26.61 18.11
CA LEU A 18 15.85 26.36 16.88
C LEU A 18 16.81 25.87 15.80
N ARG A 19 16.58 24.66 15.34
CA ARG A 19 17.37 24.05 14.27
C ARG A 19 17.11 24.81 12.95
N ARG A 20 18.17 25.19 12.28
CA ARG A 20 18.09 25.79 10.94
C ARG A 20 17.47 24.76 9.97
N VAL A 21 16.35 25.10 9.38
CA VAL A 21 15.71 24.27 8.35
C VAL A 21 16.12 24.82 6.98
N ASP A 22 16.89 24.07 6.23
CA ASP A 22 17.17 24.39 4.83
C ASP A 22 16.07 23.81 3.95
N ILE A 23 15.09 24.65 3.62
CA ILE A 23 13.92 24.28 2.80
C ILE A 23 14.30 23.95 1.35
N LEU A 24 15.47 24.40 0.91
CA LEU A 24 15.96 24.18 -0.45
C LEU A 24 17.14 23.18 -0.50
N GLY A 25 17.46 22.54 0.63
CA GLY A 25 18.56 21.59 0.72
C GLY A 25 18.45 20.44 -0.26
N ASP A 26 17.23 19.94 -0.47
CA ASP A 26 16.97 18.83 -1.39
C ASP A 26 17.02 19.23 -2.88
N VAL A 27 16.96 20.53 -3.17
CA VAL A 27 16.96 21.06 -4.55
C VAL A 27 18.33 21.63 -4.96
N ARG A 28 19.19 21.92 -3.98
CA ARG A 28 20.55 22.36 -4.25
C ARG A 28 21.43 21.16 -4.53
N LEU A 29 22.00 21.09 -5.73
CA LEU A 29 23.11 20.19 -6.00
C LEU A 29 24.24 20.53 -5.02
N SER A 30 24.48 19.70 -4.01
CA SER A 30 25.67 19.82 -3.17
C SER A 30 26.89 19.68 -4.06
N PRO A 31 27.87 20.59 -3.98
CA PRO A 31 29.16 20.32 -4.58
C PRO A 31 29.67 19.02 -3.92
N GLU A 32 29.90 18.00 -4.72
CA GLU A 32 30.42 16.71 -4.28
C GLU A 32 31.62 16.96 -3.35
N ALA A 33 31.50 16.48 -2.11
CA ALA A 33 32.66 16.32 -1.28
C ALA A 33 33.57 15.33 -2.00
N VAL A 34 34.74 15.80 -2.43
CA VAL A 34 35.81 14.97 -3.00
C VAL A 34 36.20 14.00 -1.90
N SER A 35 35.59 12.84 -1.86
CA SER A 35 36.04 11.72 -1.05
C SER A 35 37.24 11.10 -1.74
N GLU A 36 38.33 10.92 -0.96
CA GLU A 36 39.53 10.19 -1.38
C GLU A 36 39.16 8.86 -2.04
N PRO A 37 39.92 8.40 -3.05
CA PRO A 37 39.60 7.18 -3.77
C PRO A 37 39.76 5.97 -2.85
N ASP A 38 38.63 5.44 -2.38
CA ASP A 38 38.59 4.14 -1.76
C ASP A 38 38.88 3.09 -2.86
N THR A 39 39.99 2.38 -2.72
CA THR A 39 40.57 1.48 -3.74
C THR A 39 39.78 0.17 -3.91
N LEU A 40 38.52 0.15 -3.46
CA LEU A 40 37.63 -0.95 -3.75
C LEU A 40 36.93 -0.67 -5.08
N LEU A 41 37.29 -1.46 -6.09
CA LEU A 41 36.59 -1.46 -7.38
C LEU A 41 35.07 -1.49 -7.12
N PRO A 42 34.31 -0.52 -7.66
CA PRO A 42 32.88 -0.55 -7.51
C PRO A 42 32.35 -1.89 -8.05
N PRO A 43 31.35 -2.50 -7.41
CA PRO A 43 30.74 -3.70 -7.94
C PRO A 43 30.29 -3.42 -9.38
N PRO A 44 30.43 -4.37 -10.31
CA PRO A 44 30.08 -4.17 -11.69
C PRO A 44 28.63 -3.62 -11.75
N PRO A 45 28.39 -2.59 -12.58
CA PRO A 45 27.07 -2.01 -12.67
C PRO A 45 26.07 -3.13 -12.97
N LYS A 46 25.04 -3.25 -12.13
CA LYS A 46 23.94 -4.18 -12.43
C LYS A 46 23.36 -3.75 -13.77
N VAL A 47 23.66 -4.49 -14.82
CA VAL A 47 23.14 -4.26 -16.15
C VAL A 47 21.62 -4.47 -16.02
N LYS A 48 20.85 -3.38 -16.08
CA LYS A 48 19.40 -3.51 -16.19
C LYS A 48 19.12 -4.29 -17.47
N PRO A 49 18.28 -5.34 -17.42
CA PRO A 49 17.90 -6.05 -18.64
C PRO A 49 17.33 -5.03 -19.64
N ALA A 50 17.67 -5.19 -20.92
CA ALA A 50 17.09 -4.34 -21.95
C ALA A 50 15.57 -4.55 -21.91
N PHE A 51 14.84 -3.50 -21.60
CA PHE A 51 13.39 -3.51 -21.64
C PHE A 51 12.95 -3.64 -23.10
N VAL A 52 12.25 -4.72 -23.40
CA VAL A 52 11.59 -4.88 -24.71
C VAL A 52 10.18 -4.37 -24.55
N ASP A 53 9.92 -3.19 -25.06
CA ASP A 53 8.58 -2.62 -25.05
C ASP A 53 7.67 -3.42 -25.99
N THR A 54 6.85 -4.28 -25.44
CA THR A 54 5.82 -5.04 -26.15
C THR A 54 4.48 -4.32 -26.15
N CYS A 55 4.41 -3.14 -25.56
CA CYS A 55 3.20 -2.35 -25.46
C CYS A 55 2.80 -1.69 -26.76
N ARG A 56 1.50 -1.58 -26.95
CA ARG A 56 0.93 -0.81 -28.05
C ARG A 56 1.06 0.69 -27.73
N SER A 57 1.28 1.49 -28.77
CA SER A 57 1.31 2.95 -28.64
C SER A 57 0.07 3.46 -27.90
N GLY A 58 0.27 4.31 -26.91
CA GLY A 58 -0.79 4.88 -26.07
C GLY A 58 -1.24 4.04 -24.87
N MET A 59 -0.59 2.91 -24.62
CA MET A 59 -0.83 2.10 -23.41
C MET A 59 0.37 2.17 -22.45
N THR A 60 0.08 2.34 -21.17
CA THR A 60 1.09 2.17 -20.13
C THR A 60 1.18 0.68 -19.76
N CYS A 61 2.37 0.14 -19.83
CA CYS A 61 2.62 -1.27 -19.52
C CYS A 61 3.02 -1.48 -18.07
N ILE A 62 2.76 -2.70 -17.61
CA ILE A 62 3.31 -3.20 -16.35
C ILE A 62 4.77 -3.60 -16.61
N GLU A 63 5.68 -2.95 -15.91
CA GLU A 63 7.11 -3.26 -15.96
C GLU A 63 7.45 -4.34 -14.93
N ASP A 64 8.25 -5.32 -15.34
CA ASP A 64 8.72 -6.39 -14.46
C ASP A 64 10.18 -6.13 -14.04
N TYR A 65 10.38 -5.82 -12.77
CA TYR A 65 11.69 -5.56 -12.18
C TYR A 65 12.26 -6.77 -11.42
N SER A 66 11.71 -7.96 -11.58
CA SER A 66 12.05 -9.12 -10.75
C SER A 66 13.45 -9.66 -11.01
N ASP A 67 13.73 -10.03 -12.24
CA ASP A 67 15.01 -10.60 -12.67
C ASP A 67 15.30 -10.30 -14.15
N SER A 68 16.46 -10.74 -14.65
CA SER A 68 16.86 -10.57 -16.04
C SER A 68 15.97 -11.32 -17.04
N ALA A 69 15.21 -12.28 -16.60
CA ALA A 69 14.28 -13.06 -17.42
C ALA A 69 12.84 -12.52 -17.39
N LEU A 70 12.57 -11.44 -16.62
CA LEU A 70 11.28 -10.77 -16.50
C LEU A 70 10.14 -11.75 -16.15
N ARG A 71 10.36 -12.62 -15.15
CA ARG A 71 9.43 -13.70 -14.78
C ARG A 71 8.69 -13.48 -13.47
N GLY A 72 8.72 -12.26 -12.90
CA GLY A 72 8.08 -11.95 -11.62
C GLY A 72 6.58 -12.23 -11.61
N MET A 73 5.91 -12.01 -12.72
CA MET A 73 4.47 -12.27 -12.86
C MET A 73 4.13 -13.74 -13.19
N THR A 74 5.11 -14.57 -13.54
CA THR A 74 4.86 -15.97 -13.93
C THR A 74 4.14 -16.80 -12.85
N PRO A 75 4.48 -16.71 -11.55
CA PRO A 75 3.74 -17.44 -10.50
C PRO A 75 2.28 -16.99 -10.39
N PHE A 76 2.03 -15.71 -10.59
CA PHE A 76 0.68 -15.14 -10.57
C PHE A 76 -0.17 -15.67 -11.74
N TYR A 77 0.34 -15.59 -12.96
CA TYR A 77 -0.38 -16.12 -14.13
C TYR A 77 -0.63 -17.61 -14.02
N ARG A 78 0.37 -18.38 -13.58
CA ARG A 78 0.19 -19.82 -13.33
C ARG A 78 -0.90 -20.08 -12.30
N ALA A 79 -0.93 -19.30 -11.22
CA ALA A 79 -1.96 -19.44 -10.19
C ALA A 79 -3.38 -19.16 -10.73
N LEU A 80 -3.52 -18.22 -11.65
CA LEU A 80 -4.81 -17.94 -12.31
C LEU A 80 -5.19 -19.03 -13.31
N ASP A 81 -4.26 -19.53 -14.12
CA ASP A 81 -4.52 -20.57 -15.10
C ASP A 81 -4.95 -21.90 -14.46
N GLU A 82 -4.39 -22.20 -13.28
CA GLU A 82 -4.71 -23.41 -12.52
C GLU A 82 -6.12 -23.37 -11.88
N LEU A 83 -6.76 -22.20 -11.73
CA LEU A 83 -8.02 -22.05 -11.00
C LEU A 83 -9.17 -22.86 -11.60
N ALA A 84 -9.19 -23.04 -12.92
CA ALA A 84 -10.22 -23.81 -13.60
C ALA A 84 -10.18 -25.31 -13.23
N ALA A 85 -8.98 -25.85 -13.03
CA ALA A 85 -8.74 -27.27 -12.72
C ALA A 85 -8.64 -27.51 -11.20
N ASN A 86 -8.15 -26.52 -10.46
CA ASN A 86 -7.92 -26.60 -9.02
C ASN A 86 -8.42 -25.31 -8.32
N PRO A 87 -9.70 -25.20 -8.00
CA PRO A 87 -10.26 -24.03 -7.35
C PRO A 87 -9.58 -23.77 -5.99
N ARG A 88 -8.97 -22.63 -5.84
CA ARG A 88 -8.28 -22.22 -4.60
C ARG A 88 -8.31 -20.71 -4.43
N LEU A 89 -8.07 -20.25 -3.24
CA LEU A 89 -7.97 -18.82 -2.97
C LEU A 89 -6.63 -18.27 -3.48
N VAL A 90 -6.67 -17.35 -4.42
CA VAL A 90 -5.51 -16.56 -4.86
C VAL A 90 -5.54 -15.20 -4.15
N ARG A 91 -4.50 -14.92 -3.38
CA ARG A 91 -4.36 -13.65 -2.66
C ARG A 91 -3.42 -12.73 -3.41
N ILE A 92 -3.87 -11.48 -3.61
CA ILE A 92 -3.09 -10.42 -4.27
C ILE A 92 -2.85 -9.33 -3.24
N ALA A 93 -1.58 -9.05 -2.94
CA ALA A 93 -1.18 -7.88 -2.17
C ALA A 93 -0.88 -6.74 -3.15
N TYR A 94 -1.70 -5.70 -3.11
CA TYR A 94 -1.57 -4.54 -3.97
C TYR A 94 -1.08 -3.36 -3.13
N PHE A 95 0.07 -2.80 -3.49
CA PHE A 95 0.68 -1.68 -2.80
C PHE A 95 0.62 -0.42 -3.67
N GLY A 96 0.40 0.72 -3.06
CA GLY A 96 0.34 2.01 -3.73
C GLY A 96 -0.01 3.12 -2.74
N ASP A 97 -0.53 4.21 -3.25
CA ASP A 97 -0.92 5.40 -2.52
C ASP A 97 -2.40 5.40 -2.09
N SER A 98 -2.96 6.57 -1.84
CA SER A 98 -4.36 6.76 -1.42
C SER A 98 -5.41 6.24 -2.42
N PHE A 99 -5.06 5.98 -3.68
CA PHE A 99 -5.98 5.36 -4.65
C PHE A 99 -6.29 3.89 -4.34
N ILE A 100 -5.48 3.23 -3.53
CA ILE A 100 -5.76 1.88 -3.04
C ILE A 100 -6.71 1.93 -1.85
N GLU A 101 -6.60 2.97 -1.05
CA GLU A 101 -7.48 3.16 0.09
C GLU A 101 -8.95 3.25 -0.39
N ALA A 102 -9.86 2.73 0.39
CA ALA A 102 -11.28 2.67 0.05
C ALA A 102 -11.61 1.94 -1.25
N ASP A 103 -10.75 1.08 -1.75
CA ASP A 103 -10.95 0.29 -2.98
C ASP A 103 -11.10 1.14 -4.28
N ILE A 104 -10.62 2.37 -4.33
CA ILE A 104 -10.82 3.24 -5.50
C ILE A 104 -10.28 2.58 -6.79
N LEU A 105 -9.07 2.01 -6.72
CA LEU A 105 -8.46 1.31 -7.85
C LEU A 105 -8.72 -0.20 -7.82
N THR A 106 -8.66 -0.80 -6.65
CA THR A 106 -8.66 -2.26 -6.50
C THR A 106 -10.04 -2.89 -6.65
N ALA A 107 -11.11 -2.11 -6.54
CA ALA A 107 -12.47 -2.60 -6.70
C ALA A 107 -12.74 -3.14 -8.10
N ASP A 108 -12.41 -2.37 -9.13
CA ASP A 108 -12.62 -2.76 -10.52
C ASP A 108 -11.71 -3.92 -10.93
N LEU A 109 -10.43 -3.87 -10.49
CA LEU A 109 -9.51 -4.97 -10.73
C LEU A 109 -10.02 -6.29 -10.12
N ARG A 110 -10.54 -6.25 -8.90
CA ARG A 110 -11.14 -7.42 -8.25
C ARG A 110 -12.37 -7.90 -9.01
N ALA A 111 -13.25 -6.99 -9.40
CA ALA A 111 -14.47 -7.34 -10.13
C ALA A 111 -14.14 -8.04 -11.46
N MET A 112 -13.20 -7.52 -12.24
CA MET A 112 -12.74 -8.14 -13.50
C MET A 112 -12.11 -9.52 -13.29
N LEU A 113 -11.28 -9.68 -12.25
CA LEU A 113 -10.67 -10.97 -11.93
C LEU A 113 -11.72 -11.99 -11.48
N GLN A 114 -12.68 -11.58 -10.65
CA GLN A 114 -13.76 -12.45 -10.20
C GLN A 114 -14.72 -12.84 -11.35
N GLU A 115 -14.95 -11.94 -12.28
CA GLU A 115 -15.76 -12.23 -13.47
C GLU A 115 -15.07 -13.28 -14.35
N ARG A 116 -13.78 -13.12 -14.59
CA ARG A 116 -13.01 -13.99 -15.49
C ARG A 116 -12.65 -15.33 -14.89
N TYR A 117 -12.25 -15.37 -13.62
CA TYR A 117 -11.68 -16.56 -12.98
C TYR A 117 -12.57 -17.16 -11.90
N GLY A 118 -13.69 -16.54 -11.60
CA GLY A 118 -14.56 -16.95 -10.50
C GLY A 118 -14.17 -16.33 -9.18
N GLY A 119 -14.83 -16.79 -8.11
CA GLY A 119 -14.69 -16.24 -6.77
C GLY A 119 -15.69 -15.13 -6.47
N CYS A 120 -15.71 -14.68 -5.22
CA CYS A 120 -16.66 -13.70 -4.71
C CYS A 120 -16.08 -12.96 -3.49
N GLY A 121 -16.85 -12.00 -2.98
CA GLY A 121 -16.52 -11.26 -1.77
C GLY A 121 -15.63 -10.05 -1.98
N VAL A 122 -15.44 -9.30 -0.91
CA VAL A 122 -14.86 -7.94 -0.92
C VAL A 122 -13.36 -7.90 -0.59
N GLY A 123 -12.76 -9.06 -0.32
CA GLY A 123 -11.37 -9.15 0.09
C GLY A 123 -11.13 -8.64 1.52
N PHE A 124 -9.93 -8.16 1.80
CA PHE A 124 -9.54 -7.70 3.12
C PHE A 124 -10.22 -6.37 3.48
N VAL A 125 -10.79 -6.32 4.68
CA VAL A 125 -11.37 -5.10 5.27
C VAL A 125 -10.87 -4.99 6.70
N THR A 126 -10.44 -3.80 7.10
CA THR A 126 -10.06 -3.51 8.49
C THR A 126 -11.29 -3.45 9.40
N ILE A 127 -11.12 -3.68 10.70
CA ILE A 127 -12.20 -3.60 11.69
C ILE A 127 -12.84 -2.19 11.70
N THR A 128 -12.01 -1.15 11.72
CA THR A 128 -12.47 0.23 11.57
C THR A 128 -11.74 0.90 10.41
N SER A 129 -12.34 1.89 9.78
CA SER A 129 -11.70 2.66 8.71
C SER A 129 -12.26 4.08 8.67
N MET A 130 -11.41 5.08 8.63
CA MET A 130 -11.81 6.48 8.44
C MET A 130 -12.42 6.71 7.06
N THR A 131 -12.08 5.88 6.08
CA THR A 131 -12.56 5.96 4.70
C THR A 131 -13.75 5.04 4.43
N SER A 132 -14.34 4.43 5.46
CA SER A 132 -15.48 3.49 5.32
C SER A 132 -16.65 4.05 4.52
N GLY A 133 -16.94 5.35 4.66
CA GLY A 133 -18.03 6.01 3.92
C GLY A 133 -17.75 6.22 2.42
N TYR A 134 -16.50 6.11 1.99
CA TYR A 134 -16.09 6.29 0.59
C TYR A 134 -15.89 4.98 -0.16
N ARG A 135 -15.93 3.85 0.54
CA ARG A 135 -15.70 2.53 -0.04
C ARG A 135 -16.96 2.01 -0.75
N PRO A 136 -16.99 1.92 -2.09
CA PRO A 136 -18.20 1.57 -2.82
C PRO A 136 -18.53 0.08 -2.74
N THR A 137 -17.55 -0.77 -2.43
CA THR A 137 -17.65 -2.24 -2.46
C THR A 137 -18.27 -2.83 -1.20
N VAL A 138 -18.18 -2.12 -0.08
CA VAL A 138 -18.63 -2.60 1.24
C VAL A 138 -19.36 -1.50 1.99
N ARG A 139 -20.57 -1.79 2.43
CA ARG A 139 -21.18 -1.02 3.51
C ARG A 139 -20.57 -1.48 4.82
N HIS A 140 -19.91 -0.55 5.52
CA HIS A 140 -19.11 -0.82 6.70
C HIS A 140 -19.63 0.00 7.87
N SER A 141 -20.08 -0.66 8.91
CA SER A 141 -20.46 -0.01 10.15
C SER A 141 -19.77 -0.67 11.33
N PHE A 142 -19.37 0.14 12.29
CA PHE A 142 -18.63 -0.32 13.46
C PHE A 142 -18.81 0.66 14.62
N ASN A 143 -18.67 0.15 15.83
CA ASN A 143 -18.65 0.95 17.04
C ASN A 143 -17.89 0.22 18.17
N GLY A 144 -17.40 0.99 19.14
CA GLY A 144 -16.81 0.46 20.37
C GLY A 144 -15.38 -0.07 20.23
N TRP A 145 -14.65 0.29 19.18
CA TRP A 145 -13.26 -0.13 18.95
C TRP A 145 -12.27 0.99 19.24
N GLN A 146 -11.17 0.68 19.90
CA GLN A 146 -9.98 1.52 19.95
C GLN A 146 -9.05 1.10 18.80
N SER A 147 -8.78 2.04 17.90
CA SER A 147 -7.90 1.81 16.75
C SER A 147 -6.53 2.40 17.03
N HIS A 148 -5.49 1.61 16.81
CA HIS A 148 -4.09 2.02 16.92
C HIS A 148 -3.42 1.84 15.57
N SER A 149 -2.77 2.90 15.08
CA SER A 149 -2.11 2.93 13.78
C SER A 149 -0.60 3.02 13.93
N ILE A 150 0.15 2.39 13.04
CA ILE A 150 1.61 2.54 12.97
C ILE A 150 2.03 3.99 12.74
N MET A 151 1.11 4.83 12.24
CA MET A 151 1.32 6.26 12.08
C MET A 151 1.23 7.02 13.42
N ASP A 152 0.62 6.43 14.45
CA ASP A 152 0.48 6.99 15.80
C ASP A 152 1.74 6.72 16.61
N SER A 153 2.85 7.28 16.22
CA SER A 153 4.23 6.91 16.50
C SER A 153 4.64 6.70 17.97
N VAL A 154 3.90 7.24 18.95
CA VAL A 154 4.32 7.26 20.36
C VAL A 154 3.76 6.09 21.17
N PHE A 155 2.60 5.56 20.81
CA PHE A 155 1.89 4.54 21.59
C PHE A 155 1.55 3.27 20.82
N PHE A 156 2.13 3.08 19.63
CA PHE A 156 1.87 1.90 18.82
C PHE A 156 2.69 0.70 19.28
N ASP A 157 2.02 -0.33 19.72
CA ASP A 157 2.66 -1.61 20.07
C ASP A 157 2.90 -2.45 18.80
N ARG A 158 4.13 -2.47 18.33
CA ARG A 158 4.53 -3.19 17.10
C ARG A 158 4.34 -4.70 17.21
N SER A 159 4.29 -5.26 18.41
CA SER A 159 4.04 -6.70 18.60
C SER A 159 2.62 -7.11 18.26
N LYS A 160 1.70 -6.16 18.25
CA LYS A 160 0.27 -6.34 17.92
C LYS A 160 -0.10 -5.93 16.51
N GLN A 161 0.88 -5.51 15.71
CA GLN A 161 0.63 -4.98 14.39
C GLN A 161 -0.03 -6.03 13.47
N GLY A 162 -1.22 -5.70 12.97
CA GLY A 162 -1.89 -6.46 11.91
C GLY A 162 -1.36 -6.12 10.52
N ILE A 163 -1.88 -6.85 9.51
CA ILE A 163 -1.51 -6.68 8.09
C ILE A 163 -1.79 -5.28 7.54
N SER A 164 -2.74 -4.56 8.13
CA SER A 164 -3.10 -3.19 7.74
C SER A 164 -2.22 -2.10 8.36
N GLY A 165 -1.22 -2.47 9.16
CA GLY A 165 -0.50 -1.49 9.98
C GLY A 165 -1.31 -0.97 11.16
N HIS A 166 -2.42 -1.64 11.50
CA HIS A 166 -3.29 -1.32 12.62
C HIS A 166 -3.47 -2.54 13.52
N TYR A 167 -3.84 -2.27 14.77
CA TYR A 167 -4.50 -3.24 15.64
C TYR A 167 -5.69 -2.58 16.33
N PHE A 168 -6.63 -3.40 16.78
CA PHE A 168 -7.92 -2.93 17.29
C PHE A 168 -8.21 -3.61 18.63
N ILE A 169 -8.62 -2.83 19.63
CA ILE A 169 -8.99 -3.32 20.94
C ILE A 169 -10.50 -3.10 21.12
N PRO A 170 -11.31 -4.14 21.35
CA PRO A 170 -12.73 -3.99 21.56
C PRO A 170 -13.04 -3.46 22.96
N ASN A 171 -13.99 -2.55 23.07
CA ASN A 171 -14.68 -2.25 24.31
C ASN A 171 -15.88 -3.22 24.48
N PRO A 172 -16.45 -3.36 25.69
CA PRO A 172 -17.66 -4.14 25.87
C PRO A 172 -18.78 -3.68 24.92
N GLY A 173 -19.35 -4.61 24.18
CA GLY A 173 -20.38 -4.32 23.18
C GLY A 173 -19.87 -3.80 21.84
N ALA A 174 -18.56 -3.88 21.57
CA ALA A 174 -18.00 -3.54 20.26
C ALA A 174 -18.58 -4.44 19.17
N TYR A 175 -18.85 -3.85 18.02
CA TYR A 175 -19.29 -4.60 16.85
C TYR A 175 -18.66 -4.05 15.57
N VAL A 176 -18.62 -4.89 14.55
CA VAL A 176 -18.35 -4.54 13.16
C VAL A 176 -19.34 -5.29 12.27
N GLU A 177 -19.92 -4.58 11.34
CA GLU A 177 -20.82 -5.14 10.32
C GLU A 177 -20.30 -4.77 8.93
N LEU A 178 -20.13 -5.78 8.12
CA LEU A 178 -19.63 -5.66 6.74
C LEU A 178 -20.66 -6.27 5.79
N ARG A 179 -21.09 -5.48 4.80
CA ARG A 179 -22.02 -5.94 3.79
C ARG A 179 -21.51 -5.58 2.40
N GLY A 180 -21.20 -6.58 1.59
CA GLY A 180 -20.83 -6.40 0.19
C GLY A 180 -21.92 -5.69 -0.61
N GLN A 181 -21.53 -4.82 -1.53
CA GLN A 181 -22.45 -3.99 -2.30
C GLN A 181 -22.65 -4.58 -3.70
N LYS A 182 -23.71 -5.36 -3.87
CA LYS A 182 -24.13 -5.96 -5.14
C LYS A 182 -24.34 -4.93 -6.26
N ASN A 183 -24.78 -3.73 -5.89
CA ASN A 183 -25.01 -2.64 -6.86
C ASN A 183 -23.71 -2.20 -7.54
N TYR A 184 -22.56 -2.41 -6.90
CA TYR A 184 -21.26 -2.11 -7.48
C TYR A 184 -20.80 -3.26 -8.39
N ALA A 185 -20.79 -4.50 -7.88
CA ALA A 185 -20.45 -5.69 -8.64
C ALA A 185 -21.20 -6.92 -8.09
N SER A 186 -21.71 -7.75 -8.98
CA SER A 186 -22.64 -8.84 -8.68
C SER A 186 -22.12 -9.92 -7.73
N ARG A 187 -20.79 -10.02 -7.55
CA ARG A 187 -20.16 -11.07 -6.73
C ARG A 187 -19.71 -10.58 -5.36
N LEU A 188 -20.02 -9.34 -4.98
CA LEU A 188 -19.56 -8.77 -3.72
C LEU A 188 -20.44 -9.12 -2.52
N ASP A 189 -21.72 -9.38 -2.72
CA ASP A 189 -22.68 -9.73 -1.66
C ASP A 189 -22.70 -11.22 -1.31
N THR A 190 -21.98 -12.04 -2.05
CA THR A 190 -21.80 -13.45 -1.75
C THR A 190 -20.56 -13.65 -0.89
N CYS A 191 -20.72 -14.25 0.29
CA CYS A 191 -19.64 -14.54 1.22
C CYS A 191 -19.74 -16.01 1.64
N GLU A 192 -18.87 -16.85 1.13
CA GLU A 192 -18.78 -18.25 1.50
C GLU A 192 -17.87 -18.48 2.71
N HIS A 193 -16.87 -17.61 2.86
CA HIS A 193 -15.89 -17.69 3.95
C HIS A 193 -15.56 -16.29 4.49
N ALA A 194 -15.53 -16.19 5.82
CA ALA A 194 -15.01 -15.03 6.53
C ALA A 194 -13.90 -15.50 7.50
N SER A 195 -12.78 -14.81 7.49
CA SER A 195 -11.67 -15.06 8.41
C SER A 195 -11.36 -13.80 9.19
N ILE A 196 -11.19 -13.93 10.49
CA ILE A 196 -10.78 -12.85 11.38
C ILE A 196 -9.34 -13.14 11.80
N PHE A 197 -8.48 -12.13 11.65
CA PHE A 197 -7.08 -12.19 12.11
C PHE A 197 -7.00 -11.53 13.49
N PHE A 198 -6.54 -12.26 14.50
CA PHE A 198 -6.41 -11.81 15.90
C PHE A 198 -5.15 -12.39 16.58
#